data_66d36cad213dc8312b1162a7305d5e22
#
_entry.id   66d36cad213dc8312b1162a7305d5e22
#
_cell.length_a   1.000
_cell.length_b   1.000
_cell.length_c   1.000
_cell.angle_alpha   90.00
_cell.angle_beta   90.00
_cell.angle_gamma   90.00
#
_symmetry.space_group_name_H-M   'P 1'
#
loop_
_entity.id
_entity.type
_entity.pdbx_description
1 polymer ?
#
loop_
_entity_poly.entity_id
_entity_poly.type
_entity_poly.pdbx_seq_one_letter_code
_entity_poly.pdbx_strand_id
1 'polypeptide(L)'
;MDVLAGLVPASEDYARLPIADAFNWGDAGQALASGEWYLVAFRSIRRDDADENMLRLYDEEAHLEAEGGPGFVHYFKGPTAPDGSCLSFCLWTSRLDARAAARKPAHQRAVGLLEAMYQQYTLEFLRVTRAAGGSLTFETYDRPTPVPVDPLIDPLPDPAADGPAPGLATRPAAAF
;
A
#
# COMPACT_ATOMS: atom_id res chain seq x y z
N MET A 1 3.69 11.51 14.61
CA MET A 1 4.96 11.91 13.95
C MET A 1 5.17 10.92 12.83
N ASP A 2 5.25 11.39 11.59
CA ASP A 2 5.44 10.53 10.41
C ASP A 2 6.86 9.95 10.44
N VAL A 3 6.94 8.62 10.62
CA VAL A 3 8.21 7.90 10.80
C VAL A 3 9.05 7.82 9.52
N LEU A 4 8.45 8.09 8.36
CA LEU A 4 9.12 8.09 7.05
C LEU A 4 9.10 9.48 6.37
N ALA A 5 8.96 10.56 7.14
CA ALA A 5 8.93 11.93 6.62
C ALA A 5 10.17 12.32 5.77
N GLY A 6 11.30 11.62 5.95
CA GLY A 6 12.53 11.81 5.17
C GLY A 6 12.63 10.94 3.92
N LEU A 7 11.59 10.18 3.58
CA LEU A 7 11.60 9.31 2.41
C LEU A 7 11.48 10.13 1.13
N VAL A 8 12.39 9.89 0.19
CA VAL A 8 12.40 10.54 -1.12
C VAL A 8 12.73 9.52 -2.22
N PRO A 9 12.28 9.75 -3.47
CA PRO A 9 12.70 8.93 -4.60
C PRO A 9 14.22 8.89 -4.74
N ALA A 10 14.77 7.72 -5.08
CA ALA A 10 16.20 7.50 -5.29
C ALA A 10 16.68 8.10 -6.61
N SER A 11 15.81 8.25 -7.61
CA SER A 11 16.09 8.79 -8.93
C SER A 11 14.82 9.31 -9.60
N GLU A 12 14.96 9.98 -10.74
CA GLU A 12 13.81 10.42 -11.56
C GLU A 12 13.01 9.22 -12.11
N ASP A 13 13.67 8.08 -12.35
CA ASP A 13 13.04 6.84 -12.82
C ASP A 13 12.47 5.96 -11.70
N TYR A 14 12.38 6.46 -10.48
CA TYR A 14 11.95 5.70 -9.30
C TYR A 14 10.66 4.89 -9.51
N ALA A 15 9.71 5.44 -10.27
CA ALA A 15 8.42 4.80 -10.54
C ALA A 15 8.52 3.48 -11.34
N ARG A 16 9.67 3.21 -11.97
CA ARG A 16 9.95 2.00 -12.75
C ARG A 16 10.82 1.00 -12.02
N LEU A 17 11.45 1.43 -10.92
CA LEU A 17 12.32 0.57 -10.12
C LEU A 17 11.51 -0.38 -9.22
N PRO A 18 12.06 -1.53 -8.83
CA PRO A 18 11.51 -2.30 -7.72
C PRO A 18 11.36 -1.42 -6.48
N ILE A 19 10.32 -1.63 -5.67
CA ILE A 19 10.05 -0.80 -4.50
C ILE A 19 11.26 -0.71 -3.55
N ALA A 20 12.04 -1.77 -3.42
CA ALA A 20 13.25 -1.82 -2.60
C ALA A 20 14.36 -0.85 -3.05
N ASP A 21 14.37 -0.50 -4.34
CA ASP A 21 15.40 0.34 -4.98
C ASP A 21 14.86 1.75 -5.30
N ALA A 22 13.55 1.95 -5.18
CA ALA A 22 12.87 3.15 -5.62
C ALA A 22 13.08 4.37 -4.71
N PHE A 23 13.51 4.15 -3.45
CA PHE A 23 13.59 5.19 -2.43
C PHE A 23 14.88 5.08 -1.60
N ASN A 24 15.21 6.14 -0.86
CA ASN A 24 16.32 6.20 0.09
C ASN A 24 16.04 5.41 1.39
N TRP A 25 15.63 4.16 1.29
CA TRP A 25 15.28 3.31 2.43
C TRP A 25 16.40 3.16 3.48
N GLY A 26 17.66 3.23 3.05
CA GLY A 26 18.80 3.13 3.95
C GLY A 26 18.79 4.20 5.05
N ASP A 27 18.41 5.42 4.71
CA ASP A 27 18.33 6.56 5.63
C ASP A 27 16.97 6.64 6.32
N ALA A 28 15.88 6.72 5.51
CA ALA A 28 14.53 6.90 6.04
C ALA A 28 14.06 5.69 6.85
N GLY A 29 14.41 4.48 6.42
CA GLY A 29 14.05 3.24 7.10
C GLY A 29 14.65 3.07 8.50
N GLN A 30 15.70 3.84 8.85
CA GLN A 30 16.26 3.82 10.21
C GLN A 30 15.30 4.34 11.27
N ALA A 31 14.34 5.17 10.88
CA ALA A 31 13.29 5.67 11.76
C ALA A 31 12.25 4.61 12.15
N LEU A 32 12.12 3.54 11.37
CA LEU A 32 11.29 2.40 11.74
C LEU A 32 11.98 1.56 12.81
N ALA A 33 11.25 1.14 13.84
CA ALA A 33 11.74 0.17 14.82
C ALA A 33 12.01 -1.20 14.16
N SER A 34 12.59 -2.17 14.89
CA SER A 34 12.58 -3.57 14.42
C SER A 34 11.15 -4.11 14.38
N GLY A 35 10.80 -4.84 13.32
CA GLY A 35 9.44 -5.34 13.16
C GLY A 35 9.15 -5.83 11.75
N GLU A 36 7.87 -6.08 11.51
CA GLU A 36 7.30 -6.47 10.23
C GLU A 36 6.12 -5.57 9.88
N TRP A 37 5.98 -5.21 8.61
CA TRP A 37 4.91 -4.39 8.06
C TRP A 37 4.38 -4.99 6.76
N TYR A 38 3.18 -4.57 6.40
CA TYR A 38 2.57 -4.84 5.12
C TYR A 38 2.56 -3.59 4.26
N LEU A 39 3.15 -3.66 3.08
CA LEU A 39 3.24 -2.56 2.13
C LEU A 39 2.35 -2.86 0.93
N VAL A 40 1.52 -1.90 0.56
CA VAL A 40 0.74 -1.90 -0.67
C VAL A 40 1.28 -0.80 -1.56
N ALA A 41 1.93 -1.17 -2.66
CA ALA A 41 2.40 -0.21 -3.66
C ALA A 41 1.39 -0.09 -4.81
N PHE A 42 1.22 1.13 -5.28
CA PHE A 42 0.35 1.53 -6.37
C PHE A 42 1.21 2.02 -7.53
N ARG A 43 1.38 1.18 -8.54
CA ARG A 43 2.13 1.54 -9.74
C ARG A 43 1.15 1.89 -10.84
N SER A 44 1.25 3.07 -11.39
CA SER A 44 0.27 3.59 -12.34
C SER A 44 0.89 4.35 -13.49
N ILE A 45 0.15 4.47 -14.59
CA ILE A 45 0.39 5.43 -15.67
C ILE A 45 -0.88 6.26 -15.77
N ARG A 46 -0.73 7.57 -15.54
CA ARG A 46 -1.84 8.51 -15.62
C ARG A 46 -2.23 8.74 -17.07
N ARG A 47 -3.52 8.98 -17.33
CA ARG A 47 -4.02 9.44 -18.63
C ARG A 47 -3.68 10.91 -18.82
N ASP A 48 -3.46 11.33 -20.06
CA ASP A 48 -3.17 12.72 -20.40
C ASP A 48 -4.35 13.66 -20.14
N ASP A 49 -5.58 13.12 -20.19
CA ASP A 49 -6.84 13.83 -19.93
C ASP A 49 -7.37 13.67 -18.51
N ALA A 50 -6.58 13.12 -17.58
CA ALA A 50 -6.99 12.92 -16.19
C ALA A 50 -7.26 14.24 -15.47
N ASP A 51 -8.36 14.31 -14.72
CA ASP A 51 -8.68 15.46 -13.86
C ASP A 51 -7.82 15.44 -12.60
N GLU A 52 -6.76 16.23 -12.60
CA GLU A 52 -5.80 16.32 -11.49
C GLU A 52 -6.42 16.85 -10.19
N ASN A 53 -7.41 17.75 -10.29
CA ASN A 53 -8.08 18.27 -9.10
C ASN A 53 -8.94 17.18 -8.45
N MET A 54 -9.66 16.42 -9.25
CA MET A 54 -10.46 15.30 -8.79
C MET A 54 -9.56 14.22 -8.16
N LEU A 55 -8.47 13.83 -8.84
CA LEU A 55 -7.50 12.88 -8.29
C LEU A 55 -6.95 13.33 -6.94
N ARG A 56 -6.54 14.59 -6.83
CA ARG A 56 -6.01 15.15 -5.58
C ARG A 56 -7.05 15.11 -4.46
N LEU A 57 -8.29 15.51 -4.74
CA LEU A 57 -9.36 15.55 -3.75
C LEU A 57 -9.67 14.16 -3.18
N TYR A 58 -9.88 13.17 -4.06
CA TYR A 58 -10.23 11.81 -3.64
C TYR A 58 -9.06 11.07 -2.97
N ASP A 59 -7.84 11.35 -3.40
CA ASP A 59 -6.63 10.82 -2.77
C ASP A 59 -6.47 11.40 -1.35
N GLU A 60 -6.67 12.70 -1.15
CA GLU A 60 -6.64 13.35 0.16
C GLU A 60 -7.72 12.80 1.09
N GLU A 61 -8.96 12.62 0.61
CA GLU A 61 -10.04 12.01 1.40
C GLU A 61 -9.71 10.57 1.81
N ALA A 62 -9.21 9.76 0.88
CA ALA A 62 -8.84 8.37 1.15
C ALA A 62 -7.66 8.29 2.14
N HIS A 63 -6.66 9.18 2.01
CA HIS A 63 -5.53 9.26 2.93
C HIS A 63 -5.99 9.63 4.35
N LEU A 64 -6.77 10.70 4.51
CA LEU A 64 -7.30 11.12 5.83
C LEU A 64 -8.12 10.00 6.50
N GLU A 65 -8.94 9.29 5.73
CA GLU A 65 -9.71 8.17 6.24
C GLU A 65 -8.82 6.98 6.64
N ALA A 66 -7.73 6.72 5.90
CA ALA A 66 -6.75 5.70 6.20
C ALA A 66 -5.94 6.03 7.45
N GLU A 67 -5.43 7.27 7.55
CA GLU A 67 -4.64 7.78 8.68
C GLU A 67 -5.40 7.67 10.02
N GLY A 68 -6.71 7.88 10.00
CA GLY A 68 -7.58 7.68 11.16
C GLY A 68 -7.88 6.21 11.47
N GLY A 69 -7.39 5.25 10.70
CA GLY A 69 -7.63 3.83 10.87
C GLY A 69 -6.56 3.12 11.72
N PRO A 70 -6.87 1.91 12.24
CA PRO A 70 -5.88 1.10 12.93
C PRO A 70 -4.76 0.67 11.99
N GLY A 71 -3.55 0.57 12.53
CA GLY A 71 -2.40 0.00 11.84
C GLY A 71 -1.82 0.83 10.70
N PHE A 72 -2.31 2.02 10.42
CA PHE A 72 -1.69 2.94 9.47
C PHE A 72 -0.32 3.40 9.97
N VAL A 73 0.70 3.33 9.11
CA VAL A 73 2.06 3.72 9.45
C VAL A 73 2.51 4.90 8.61
N HIS A 74 2.32 4.82 7.29
CA HIS A 74 2.76 5.87 6.37
C HIS A 74 2.03 5.76 5.03
N TYR A 75 1.83 6.91 4.37
CA TYR A 75 1.46 7.01 2.96
C TYR A 75 2.48 7.87 2.21
N PHE A 76 3.08 7.33 1.18
CA PHE A 76 3.92 8.06 0.25
C PHE A 76 3.13 8.33 -1.04
N LYS A 77 2.88 9.61 -1.32
CA LYS A 77 2.33 10.05 -2.59
C LYS A 77 3.47 10.36 -3.56
N GLY A 78 3.65 9.50 -4.54
CA GLY A 78 4.71 9.66 -5.53
C GLY A 78 4.45 10.85 -6.47
N PRO A 79 5.48 11.60 -6.84
CA PRO A 79 5.37 12.58 -7.91
C PRO A 79 5.11 11.86 -9.25
N THR A 80 4.27 12.47 -10.09
CA THR A 80 4.02 11.94 -11.44
C THR A 80 5.17 12.36 -12.36
N ALA A 81 5.78 11.40 -13.03
CA ALA A 81 6.81 11.66 -14.04
C ALA A 81 6.19 12.25 -15.33
N PRO A 82 7.01 12.86 -16.22
CA PRO A 82 6.51 13.46 -17.47
C PRO A 82 5.77 12.50 -18.39
N ASP A 83 6.04 11.20 -18.31
CA ASP A 83 5.37 10.13 -19.07
C ASP A 83 4.11 9.59 -18.37
N GLY A 84 3.64 10.25 -17.29
CA GLY A 84 2.49 9.85 -16.51
C GLY A 84 2.75 8.73 -15.49
N SER A 85 3.96 8.15 -15.45
CA SER A 85 4.27 7.08 -14.50
C SER A 85 4.37 7.61 -13.07
N CYS A 86 3.89 6.80 -12.12
CA CYS A 86 3.87 7.13 -10.70
C CYS A 86 3.97 5.85 -9.86
N LEU A 87 4.66 5.95 -8.74
CA LEU A 87 4.72 4.92 -7.71
C LEU A 87 4.41 5.57 -6.36
N SER A 88 3.28 5.19 -5.80
CA SER A 88 2.87 5.55 -4.43
C SER A 88 2.76 4.30 -3.59
N PHE A 89 2.74 4.40 -2.28
CA PHE A 89 2.49 3.24 -1.42
C PHE A 89 1.90 3.61 -0.07
N CYS A 90 1.20 2.65 0.54
CA CYS A 90 0.82 2.69 1.96
C CYS A 90 1.58 1.62 2.73
N LEU A 91 2.04 1.96 3.95
CA LEU A 91 2.65 1.04 4.90
C LEU A 91 1.71 0.83 6.09
N TRP A 92 1.51 -0.43 6.47
CA TRP A 92 0.55 -0.87 7.49
C TRP A 92 1.22 -1.82 8.48
N THR A 93 0.73 -1.85 9.73
CA THR A 93 1.18 -2.85 10.72
C THR A 93 0.72 -4.26 10.36
N SER A 94 -0.34 -4.41 9.58
CA SER A 94 -0.80 -5.72 9.12
C SER A 94 -1.59 -5.65 7.81
N ARG A 95 -1.67 -6.79 7.11
CA ARG A 95 -2.54 -6.98 5.94
C ARG A 95 -4.02 -6.75 6.28
N LEU A 96 -4.44 -7.15 7.49
CA LEU A 96 -5.83 -7.01 7.93
C LEU A 96 -6.23 -5.53 8.02
N ASP A 97 -5.35 -4.69 8.57
CA ASP A 97 -5.58 -3.25 8.69
C ASP A 97 -5.66 -2.59 7.30
N ALA A 98 -4.74 -2.94 6.39
CA ALA A 98 -4.76 -2.47 5.00
C ALA A 98 -6.09 -2.82 4.30
N ARG A 99 -6.56 -4.06 4.45
CA ARG A 99 -7.83 -4.53 3.88
C ARG A 99 -9.05 -3.81 4.50
N ALA A 100 -9.01 -3.55 5.80
CA ALA A 100 -10.07 -2.80 6.46
C ALA A 100 -10.16 -1.36 5.92
N ALA A 101 -9.01 -0.70 5.72
CA ALA A 101 -8.94 0.62 5.12
C ALA A 101 -9.44 0.63 3.66
N ALA A 102 -9.07 -0.37 2.86
CA ALA A 102 -9.50 -0.50 1.47
C ALA A 102 -11.03 -0.60 1.28
N ARG A 103 -11.78 -0.98 2.32
CA ARG A 103 -13.24 -1.08 2.29
C ARG A 103 -13.96 0.19 2.74
N LYS A 104 -13.23 1.16 3.21
CA LYS A 104 -13.82 2.41 3.68
C LYS A 104 -14.37 3.26 2.52
N PRO A 105 -15.41 4.08 2.78
CA PRO A 105 -16.11 4.81 1.73
C PRO A 105 -15.23 5.74 0.90
N ALA A 106 -14.30 6.48 1.50
CA ALA A 106 -13.43 7.38 0.76
C ALA A 106 -12.49 6.60 -0.16
N HIS A 107 -11.90 5.50 0.32
CA HIS A 107 -11.08 4.61 -0.50
C HIS A 107 -11.85 4.03 -1.69
N GLN A 108 -13.09 3.56 -1.46
CA GLN A 108 -13.94 3.02 -2.54
C GLN A 108 -14.29 4.07 -3.59
N ARG A 109 -14.51 5.33 -3.20
CA ARG A 109 -14.70 6.43 -4.16
C ARG A 109 -13.45 6.68 -4.99
N ALA A 110 -12.26 6.68 -4.39
CA ALA A 110 -11.00 6.82 -5.10
C ALA A 110 -10.77 5.68 -6.11
N VAL A 111 -11.05 4.43 -5.71
CA VAL A 111 -11.00 3.26 -6.62
C VAL A 111 -11.96 3.41 -7.81
N GLY A 112 -13.14 3.99 -7.61
CA GLY A 112 -14.12 4.25 -8.67
C GLY A 112 -13.63 5.22 -9.78
N LEU A 113 -12.52 5.94 -9.55
CA LEU A 113 -11.94 6.84 -10.56
C LEU A 113 -10.87 6.19 -11.44
N LEU A 114 -10.42 4.97 -11.13
CA LEU A 114 -9.26 4.36 -11.76
C LEU A 114 -9.35 4.32 -13.28
N GLU A 115 -10.48 3.90 -13.83
CA GLU A 115 -10.69 3.81 -15.28
C GLU A 115 -10.61 5.17 -15.99
N ALA A 116 -11.22 6.20 -15.38
CA ALA A 116 -11.25 7.54 -15.95
C ALA A 116 -9.88 8.25 -15.88
N MET A 117 -9.03 7.87 -14.92
CA MET A 117 -7.83 8.63 -14.58
C MET A 117 -6.53 7.94 -15.00
N TYR A 118 -6.52 6.61 -15.21
CA TYR A 118 -5.30 5.87 -15.47
C TYR A 118 -5.39 5.02 -16.73
N GLN A 119 -4.26 4.90 -17.43
CA GLN A 119 -4.07 3.96 -18.54
C GLN A 119 -3.71 2.58 -18.00
N GLN A 120 -2.95 2.54 -16.90
CA GLN A 120 -2.54 1.32 -16.21
C GLN A 120 -2.53 1.55 -14.69
N TYR A 121 -2.91 0.52 -13.96
CA TYR A 121 -2.86 0.52 -12.51
C TYR A 121 -2.56 -0.88 -12.00
N THR A 122 -1.54 -1.01 -11.17
CA THR A 122 -1.11 -2.31 -10.63
C THR A 122 -0.87 -2.17 -9.14
N LEU A 123 -1.39 -3.13 -8.37
CA LEU A 123 -1.09 -3.28 -6.95
C LEU A 123 0.04 -4.28 -6.77
N GLU A 124 1.01 -3.91 -5.95
CA GLU A 124 2.09 -4.80 -5.47
C GLU A 124 1.95 -4.94 -3.97
N PHE A 125 2.06 -6.17 -3.46
CA PHE A 125 1.90 -6.48 -2.05
C PHE A 125 3.20 -7.04 -1.51
N LEU A 126 3.77 -6.39 -0.51
CA LEU A 126 5.07 -6.77 0.03
C LEU A 126 5.02 -6.89 1.56
N ARG A 127 5.79 -7.85 2.05
CA ARG A 127 6.22 -7.91 3.43
C ARG A 127 7.49 -7.08 3.55
N VAL A 128 7.50 -6.13 4.47
CA VAL A 128 8.68 -5.34 4.81
C VAL A 128 9.13 -5.74 6.20
N THR A 129 10.39 -6.16 6.35
CA THR A 129 10.93 -6.54 7.65
C THR A 129 12.19 -5.77 7.97
N ARG A 130 12.41 -5.51 9.27
CA ARG A 130 13.64 -4.93 9.79
C ARG A 130 14.08 -5.66 11.04
N ALA A 131 15.24 -6.29 10.99
CA ALA A 131 15.90 -6.83 12.19
C ALA A 131 16.47 -5.70 13.05
N ALA A 132 16.73 -5.95 14.32
CA ALA A 132 17.34 -4.96 15.20
C ALA A 132 18.70 -4.51 14.63
N GLY A 133 18.85 -3.21 14.37
CA GLY A 133 20.06 -2.62 13.79
C GLY A 133 20.31 -2.98 12.30
N GLY A 134 19.40 -3.72 11.66
CA GLY A 134 19.51 -4.12 10.26
C GLY A 134 18.85 -3.13 9.28
N SER A 135 19.10 -3.35 8.00
CA SER A 135 18.39 -2.70 6.88
C SER A 135 16.99 -3.28 6.71
N LEU A 136 16.15 -2.58 5.96
CA LEU A 136 14.86 -3.09 5.51
C LEU A 136 15.05 -4.19 4.45
N THR A 137 14.22 -5.22 4.51
CA THR A 137 14.10 -6.23 3.48
C THR A 137 12.67 -6.25 2.94
N PHE A 138 12.52 -6.52 1.65
CA PHE A 138 11.25 -6.49 0.93
C PHE A 138 11.04 -7.85 0.27
N GLU A 139 9.95 -8.51 0.61
CA GLU A 139 9.57 -9.79 0.04
C GLU A 139 8.17 -9.70 -0.57
N THR A 140 7.98 -10.26 -1.75
CA THR A 140 6.64 -10.33 -2.36
C THR A 140 5.72 -11.14 -1.44
N TYR A 141 4.61 -10.53 -1.03
CA TYR A 141 3.61 -11.17 -0.19
C TYR A 141 2.61 -11.95 -1.04
N ASP A 142 2.08 -11.29 -2.08
CA ASP A 142 1.16 -11.87 -3.06
C ASP A 142 1.62 -11.49 -4.47
N ARG A 143 1.13 -12.17 -5.51
CA ARG A 143 1.44 -11.80 -6.89
C ARG A 143 0.92 -10.39 -7.17
N PRO A 144 1.68 -9.56 -7.91
CA PRO A 144 1.18 -8.28 -8.38
C PRO A 144 -0.13 -8.46 -9.14
N THR A 145 -1.12 -7.65 -8.81
CA THR A 145 -2.45 -7.75 -9.41
C THR A 145 -2.69 -6.50 -10.25
N PRO A 146 -2.78 -6.62 -11.59
CA PRO A 146 -3.33 -5.55 -12.42
C PRO A 146 -4.76 -5.28 -11.96
N VAL A 147 -5.05 -4.02 -11.68
CA VAL A 147 -6.43 -3.59 -11.42
C VAL A 147 -7.04 -3.32 -12.79
N PRO A 148 -8.12 -4.02 -13.16
CA PRO A 148 -8.82 -3.70 -14.39
C PRO A 148 -9.24 -2.22 -14.33
N VAL A 149 -8.92 -1.49 -15.36
CA VAL A 149 -9.44 -0.12 -15.56
C VAL A 149 -10.81 -0.14 -16.25
N ASP A 150 -11.45 -1.32 -16.27
CA ASP A 150 -12.82 -1.52 -16.79
C ASP A 150 -13.76 -1.79 -15.60
N PRO A 151 -14.84 -1.02 -15.40
CA PRO A 151 -15.73 -1.10 -14.25
C PRO A 151 -16.57 -2.39 -14.18
N LEU A 152 -16.45 -3.30 -15.13
CA LEU A 152 -17.30 -4.48 -15.23
C LEU A 152 -16.71 -5.75 -14.60
N ILE A 153 -15.54 -5.73 -13.98
CA ILE A 153 -14.92 -6.95 -13.45
C ILE A 153 -14.62 -6.85 -11.95
N ASP A 154 -15.38 -7.64 -11.25
CA ASP A 154 -15.32 -8.19 -9.89
C ASP A 154 -14.68 -7.38 -8.75
N PRO A 155 -15.43 -7.28 -7.64
CA PRO A 155 -14.90 -6.71 -6.40
C PRO A 155 -13.73 -7.57 -5.90
N LEU A 156 -12.80 -6.90 -5.20
CA LEU A 156 -11.68 -7.49 -4.46
C LEU A 156 -12.08 -8.84 -3.83
N PRO A 157 -11.22 -9.88 -3.88
CA PRO A 157 -11.53 -11.22 -3.38
C PRO A 157 -12.12 -11.16 -1.97
N ASP A 158 -13.18 -11.94 -1.78
CA ASP A 158 -13.95 -12.04 -0.53
C ASP A 158 -13.02 -12.29 0.68
N PRO A 159 -13.09 -11.47 1.73
CA PRO A 159 -12.32 -11.66 2.95
C PRO A 159 -12.59 -12.97 3.68
N ALA A 160 -13.68 -13.67 3.35
CA ALA A 160 -13.98 -15.00 3.89
C ALA A 160 -13.09 -16.10 3.31
N ALA A 161 -12.32 -15.83 2.24
CA ALA A 161 -11.39 -16.80 1.65
C ALA A 161 -10.09 -16.99 2.47
N ASP A 162 -9.78 -16.08 3.39
CA ASP A 162 -8.75 -16.30 4.40
C ASP A 162 -9.40 -17.06 5.56
N GLY A 163 -9.36 -18.41 5.49
CA GLY A 163 -9.81 -19.27 6.57
C GLY A 163 -9.17 -18.91 7.91
N PRO A 164 -9.79 -19.27 9.05
CA PRO A 164 -9.25 -18.93 10.36
C PRO A 164 -7.82 -19.44 10.48
N ALA A 165 -6.95 -18.60 11.05
CA ALA A 165 -5.58 -18.99 11.40
C ALA A 165 -5.60 -20.34 12.14
N PRO A 166 -4.63 -21.25 11.90
CA PRO A 166 -4.60 -22.55 12.55
C PRO A 166 -4.61 -22.34 14.07
N GLY A 167 -5.66 -22.90 14.71
CA GLY A 167 -6.02 -22.65 16.08
C GLY A 167 -4.87 -22.86 17.05
N LEU A 168 -4.72 -21.92 17.98
CA LEU A 168 -4.06 -22.20 19.26
C LEU A 168 -4.79 -23.40 19.89
N ALA A 169 -4.09 -24.53 19.96
CA ALA A 169 -4.55 -25.69 20.69
C ALA A 169 -4.85 -25.28 22.14
N THR A 170 -6.13 -25.31 22.51
CA THR A 170 -6.58 -25.20 23.90
C THR A 170 -5.98 -26.36 24.70
N ARG A 171 -5.06 -26.05 25.62
CA ARG A 171 -4.62 -27.00 26.65
C ARG A 171 -5.84 -27.39 27.50
N PRO A 172 -6.07 -28.67 27.77
CA PRO A 172 -7.14 -29.06 28.69
C PRO A 172 -6.81 -28.62 30.12
N ALA A 173 -7.80 -28.00 30.77
CA ALA A 173 -7.74 -27.69 32.18
C ALA A 173 -7.60 -29.00 32.98
N ALA A 174 -6.53 -29.12 33.77
CA ALA A 174 -6.39 -30.15 34.75
C ALA A 174 -7.38 -29.91 35.90
N ALA A 175 -8.26 -30.87 36.13
CA ALA A 175 -9.07 -30.93 37.33
C ALA A 175 -8.19 -31.23 38.57
N PHE A 176 -8.36 -30.42 39.61
CA PHE A 176 -8.36 -30.77 41.02
C PHE A 176 -9.17 -29.72 41.78
#